data_3779f7296584a11f8178e4e97066b64e
#
_entry.id   3779f7296584a11f8178e4e97066b64e
#
_cell.length_a   1.000
_cell.length_b   1.000
_cell.length_c   1.000
_cell.angle_alpha   90.00
_cell.angle_beta   90.00
_cell.angle_gamma   90.00
#
_symmetry.space_group_name_H-M   'P 1'
#
loop_
_entity.id
_entity.type
_entity.pdbx_description
1 polymer ?
#
loop_
_entity_poly.entity_id
_entity_poly.type
_entity_poly.pdbx_seq_one_letter_code
_entity_poly.pdbx_strand_id
1 'polypeptide(L)'
;NIEHLKSTITAKTKLSPAKLIDIIHPTPAVCGFPFEKAVKEINEMEKHDRSYYTGYLGLVNKKYCETYVNLRCARIKNGKATLYSGGGITKDSVAESEWNEIVSKSGTILKTFFN
;
A
#
# COMPACT_ATOMS: atom_id res chain seq x y z
N ASN A 1 0.23 3.97 -21.16
CA ASN A 1 1.27 3.14 -20.54
C ASN A 1 1.79 3.88 -19.32
N ILE A 2 1.77 3.24 -18.16
CA ILE A 2 2.37 3.77 -16.94
C ILE A 2 3.72 3.07 -16.78
N GLU A 3 4.80 3.83 -16.78
CA GLU A 3 6.14 3.34 -16.50
C GLU A 3 6.47 3.57 -15.02
N HIS A 4 7.07 2.58 -14.39
CA HIS A 4 7.51 2.67 -13.00
C HIS A 4 9.02 2.53 -12.90
N LEU A 5 9.65 3.44 -12.18
CA LEU A 5 11.03 3.25 -11.76
C LEU A 5 11.10 2.10 -10.75
N LYS A 6 11.93 1.11 -11.03
CA LYS A 6 12.16 -0.04 -10.15
C LYS A 6 13.61 -0.03 -9.67
N SER A 7 13.79 -0.08 -8.35
CA SER A 7 15.07 -0.33 -7.71
C SER A 7 15.07 -1.70 -7.05
N THR A 8 16.14 -2.46 -7.23
CA THR A 8 16.33 -3.74 -6.56
C THR A 8 17.46 -3.59 -5.56
N ILE A 9 17.20 -3.85 -4.30
CA ILE A 9 18.17 -3.80 -3.22
C ILE A 9 18.39 -5.23 -2.73
N THR A 10 19.66 -5.65 -2.69
CA THR A 10 20.06 -6.99 -2.23
C THR A 10 20.96 -6.87 -1.01
N ALA A 11 20.67 -7.60 0.03
CA ALA A 11 21.48 -7.64 1.24
C ALA A 11 21.49 -9.04 1.85
N LYS A 12 22.59 -9.38 2.54
CA LYS A 12 22.69 -10.58 3.38
C LYS A 12 22.29 -10.21 4.80
N THR A 13 21.42 -10.98 5.42
CA THR A 13 20.98 -10.76 6.81
C THR A 13 20.91 -12.06 7.59
N LYS A 14 21.04 -11.96 8.91
CA LYS A 14 20.78 -13.04 9.87
C LYS A 14 19.40 -12.90 10.54
N LEU A 15 18.65 -11.86 10.20
CA LEU A 15 17.33 -11.62 10.76
C LEU A 15 16.33 -12.65 10.22
N SER A 16 15.35 -13.02 11.03
CA SER A 16 14.20 -13.79 10.55
C SER A 16 13.36 -12.94 9.59
N PRO A 17 12.61 -13.54 8.65
CA PRO A 17 11.72 -12.81 7.76
C PRO A 17 10.75 -11.89 8.51
N ALA A 18 10.13 -12.35 9.57
CA ALA A 18 9.22 -11.54 10.38
C ALA A 18 9.93 -10.29 10.93
N LYS A 19 11.12 -10.46 11.54
CA LYS A 19 11.87 -9.32 12.08
C LYS A 19 12.30 -8.34 11.01
N LEU A 20 12.63 -8.82 9.81
CA LEU A 20 12.98 -7.96 8.68
C LEU A 20 11.77 -7.13 8.22
N ILE A 21 10.60 -7.77 8.13
CA ILE A 21 9.36 -7.08 7.76
C ILE A 21 8.99 -6.03 8.80
N ASP A 22 9.08 -6.34 10.09
CA ASP A 22 8.81 -5.38 11.18
C ASP A 22 9.69 -4.12 11.12
N ILE A 23 10.92 -4.26 10.64
CA ILE A 23 11.84 -3.13 10.49
C ILE A 23 11.51 -2.29 9.25
N ILE A 24 11.11 -2.93 8.16
CA ILE A 24 10.90 -2.27 6.87
C ILE A 24 9.50 -1.66 6.77
N HIS A 25 8.50 -2.30 7.36
CA HIS A 25 7.11 -1.91 7.23
C HIS A 25 6.64 -0.99 8.37
N PRO A 26 5.84 0.04 8.10
CA PRO A 26 5.41 0.51 6.78
C PRO A 26 6.51 1.30 6.04
N THR A 27 6.64 1.05 4.74
CA THR A 27 7.62 1.77 3.93
C THR A 27 7.14 3.20 3.60
N PRO A 28 8.05 4.13 3.27
CA PRO A 28 7.66 5.48 2.84
C PRO A 28 6.68 5.52 1.66
N ALA A 29 6.65 4.47 0.85
CA ALA A 29 5.71 4.35 -0.28
C ALA A 29 4.23 4.32 0.16
N VAL A 30 3.95 3.93 1.41
CA VAL A 30 2.58 3.81 1.94
C VAL A 30 2.31 4.67 3.17
N CYS A 31 3.35 5.18 3.81
CA CYS A 31 3.20 6.07 4.97
C CYS A 31 3.81 7.46 4.78
N GLY A 32 4.59 7.67 3.70
CA GLY A 32 5.23 8.97 3.44
C GLY A 32 6.56 9.17 4.18
N PHE A 33 7.16 10.35 3.96
CA PHE A 33 8.45 10.74 4.54
C PHE A 33 8.44 12.24 4.89
N PRO A 34 9.03 12.68 6.02
CA PRO A 34 9.66 11.88 7.10
C PRO A 34 8.64 11.00 7.84
N PHE A 35 9.05 9.79 8.22
CA PHE A 35 8.18 8.73 8.71
C PHE A 35 7.22 9.16 9.84
N GLU A 36 7.77 9.63 10.96
CA GLU A 36 6.96 9.95 12.14
C GLU A 36 5.93 11.06 11.87
N LYS A 37 6.35 12.10 11.15
CA LYS A 37 5.46 13.19 10.77
C LYS A 37 4.35 12.71 9.83
N ALA A 38 4.71 11.95 8.80
CA ALA A 38 3.77 11.44 7.82
C ALA A 38 2.73 10.49 8.43
N VAL A 39 3.16 9.58 9.30
CA VAL A 39 2.24 8.68 10.01
C VAL A 39 1.27 9.45 10.90
N LYS A 40 1.75 10.48 11.60
CA LYS A 40 0.90 11.35 12.42
C LYS A 40 -0.16 12.04 11.57
N GLU A 41 0.24 12.67 10.47
CA GLU A 41 -0.67 13.37 9.55
C GLU A 41 -1.72 12.41 8.96
N ILE A 42 -1.32 11.21 8.54
CA ILE A 42 -2.24 10.19 8.04
C ILE A 42 -3.29 9.84 9.09
N ASN A 43 -2.87 9.58 10.33
CA ASN A 43 -3.79 9.22 11.41
C ASN A 43 -4.77 10.35 11.78
N GLU A 44 -4.36 11.60 11.62
CA GLU A 44 -5.22 12.77 11.88
C GLU A 44 -6.18 13.04 10.72
N MET A 45 -5.75 12.81 9.48
CA MET A 45 -6.51 13.16 8.28
C MET A 45 -7.46 12.05 7.83
N GLU A 46 -7.03 10.77 7.87
CA GLU A 46 -7.86 9.65 7.44
C GLU A 46 -8.93 9.33 8.49
N LYS A 47 -10.20 9.36 8.06
CA LYS A 47 -11.37 9.08 8.90
C LYS A 47 -11.87 7.64 8.79
N HIS A 48 -11.03 6.74 8.29
CA HIS A 48 -11.37 5.33 8.12
C HIS A 48 -10.23 4.43 8.59
N ASP A 49 -10.58 3.21 8.93
CA ASP A 49 -9.61 2.16 9.24
C ASP A 49 -9.08 1.54 7.93
N ARG A 50 -7.78 1.57 7.74
CA ARG A 50 -7.12 0.92 6.60
C ARG A 50 -7.23 -0.60 6.62
N SER A 51 -7.46 -1.22 7.80
CA SER A 51 -7.51 -2.67 7.97
C SER A 51 -6.25 -3.34 7.37
N TYR A 52 -6.41 -4.23 6.40
CA TYR A 52 -5.28 -4.85 5.69
C TYR A 52 -4.71 -4.01 4.53
N TYR A 53 -5.36 -2.91 4.17
CA TYR A 53 -4.83 -2.01 3.14
C TYR A 53 -3.53 -1.38 3.60
N THR A 54 -2.54 -1.32 2.72
CA THR A 54 -1.15 -0.90 2.99
C THR A 54 -0.38 -1.81 3.94
N GLY A 55 -0.96 -2.87 4.46
CA GLY A 55 -0.26 -3.94 5.14
C GLY A 55 0.58 -4.77 4.17
N TYR A 56 1.01 -5.94 4.58
CA TYR A 56 1.70 -6.86 3.69
C TYR A 56 1.04 -8.24 3.71
N LEU A 57 1.16 -8.96 2.61
CA LEU A 57 0.71 -10.34 2.48
C LEU A 57 1.70 -11.15 1.65
N GLY A 58 1.73 -12.44 1.84
CA GLY A 58 2.62 -13.29 1.06
C GLY A 58 2.74 -14.70 1.58
N LEU A 59 3.70 -15.43 1.02
CA LEU A 59 3.99 -16.82 1.34
C LEU A 59 5.26 -16.89 2.19
N VAL A 60 5.17 -17.57 3.32
CA VAL A 60 6.30 -17.76 4.23
C VAL A 60 6.40 -19.23 4.59
N ASN A 61 7.58 -19.80 4.42
CA ASN A 61 7.95 -21.11 4.94
C ASN A 61 9.39 -21.12 5.44
N LYS A 62 9.90 -22.27 5.87
CA LYS A 62 11.26 -22.39 6.45
C LYS A 62 12.41 -21.99 5.53
N LYS A 63 12.21 -22.01 4.20
CA LYS A 63 13.26 -21.76 3.20
C LYS A 63 13.01 -20.51 2.36
N TYR A 64 11.82 -19.96 2.44
CA TYR A 64 11.34 -18.97 1.50
C TYR A 64 10.36 -18.00 2.17
N CYS A 65 10.53 -16.74 1.86
CA CYS A 65 9.62 -15.67 2.26
C CYS A 65 9.46 -14.70 1.10
N GLU A 66 8.25 -14.54 0.63
CA GLU A 66 7.90 -13.60 -0.41
C GLU A 66 6.66 -12.83 0.03
N THR A 67 6.82 -11.53 0.26
CA THR A 67 5.76 -10.66 0.75
C THR A 67 5.66 -9.41 -0.10
N TYR A 68 4.44 -8.94 -0.25
CA TYR A 68 4.09 -7.77 -1.04
C TYR A 68 3.25 -6.82 -0.21
N VAL A 69 3.38 -5.53 -0.47
CA VAL A 69 2.49 -4.52 0.11
C VAL A 69 1.09 -4.70 -0.47
N ASN A 70 0.07 -4.76 0.40
CA ASN A 70 -1.31 -4.96 0.00
C ASN A 70 -1.94 -3.65 -0.49
N LEU A 71 -1.92 -3.46 -1.79
CA LEU A 71 -2.49 -2.31 -2.47
C LEU A 71 -3.64 -2.73 -3.37
N ARG A 72 -4.52 -1.77 -3.75
CA ARG A 72 -5.63 -2.01 -4.68
C ARG A 72 -6.47 -3.20 -4.25
N CYS A 73 -6.93 -3.20 -3.03
CA CYS A 73 -7.70 -4.30 -2.45
C CYS A 73 -9.15 -3.88 -2.14
N ALA A 74 -9.97 -4.88 -1.86
CA ALA A 74 -11.35 -4.68 -1.45
C ALA A 74 -11.68 -5.51 -0.21
N ARG A 75 -12.48 -4.93 0.67
CA ARG A 75 -13.10 -5.66 1.78
C ARG A 75 -14.56 -5.93 1.45
N ILE A 76 -14.96 -7.19 1.47
CA ILE A 76 -16.35 -7.60 1.28
C ILE A 76 -16.94 -7.96 2.64
N LYS A 77 -18.00 -7.26 3.03
CA LYS A 77 -18.72 -7.51 4.29
C LYS A 77 -20.20 -7.20 4.11
N ASN A 78 -21.06 -8.13 4.50
CA ASN A 78 -22.53 -7.98 4.47
C ASN A 78 -23.06 -7.52 3.09
N GLY A 79 -22.57 -8.14 2.01
CA GLY A 79 -22.97 -7.82 0.64
C GLY A 79 -22.45 -6.46 0.10
N LYS A 80 -21.61 -5.77 0.86
CA LYS A 80 -20.99 -4.50 0.46
C LYS A 80 -19.48 -4.70 0.21
N ALA A 81 -18.97 -4.14 -0.89
CA ALA A 81 -17.56 -4.05 -1.19
C ALA A 81 -17.04 -2.64 -0.86
N THR A 82 -16.02 -2.56 -0.01
CA THR A 82 -15.26 -1.33 0.24
C THR A 82 -13.94 -1.44 -0.49
N LEU A 83 -13.71 -0.55 -1.45
CA LEU A 83 -12.47 -0.50 -2.23
C LEU A 83 -11.45 0.39 -1.53
N TYR A 84 -10.21 -0.07 -1.50
CA TYR A 84 -9.10 0.70 -0.96
C TYR A 84 -8.14 1.07 -2.09
N SER A 85 -7.92 2.34 -2.27
CA SER A 85 -6.98 2.90 -3.24
C SER A 85 -6.38 4.18 -2.67
N GLY A 86 -5.19 4.54 -3.10
CA GLY A 86 -4.52 5.75 -2.66
C GLY A 86 -3.42 6.19 -3.63
N GLY A 87 -2.96 7.40 -3.44
CA GLY A 87 -1.85 8.02 -4.16
C GLY A 87 -0.83 8.63 -3.21
N GLY A 88 0.37 8.88 -3.71
CA GLY A 88 1.41 9.61 -3.00
C GLY A 88 1.28 11.11 -3.24
N ILE A 89 1.07 11.88 -2.19
CA ILE A 89 0.98 13.34 -2.27
C ILE A 89 2.35 13.96 -2.08
N THR A 90 2.74 14.83 -2.98
CA THR A 90 3.97 15.62 -2.92
C THR A 90 3.65 17.12 -2.95
N LYS A 91 4.67 17.96 -2.76
CA LYS A 91 4.51 19.43 -2.84
C LYS A 91 3.99 19.93 -4.19
N ASP A 92 4.21 19.16 -5.25
CA ASP A 92 3.83 19.53 -6.62
C ASP A 92 2.52 18.84 -7.06
N SER A 93 1.88 18.07 -6.17
CA SER A 93 0.61 17.39 -6.44
C SER A 93 -0.53 18.37 -6.62
N VAL A 94 -1.35 18.14 -7.64
CA VAL A 94 -2.59 18.86 -7.92
C VAL A 94 -3.75 17.99 -7.47
N ALA A 95 -4.56 18.46 -6.54
CA ALA A 95 -5.61 17.69 -5.87
C ALA A 95 -6.57 16.99 -6.86
N GLU A 96 -7.00 17.67 -7.91
CA GLU A 96 -7.89 17.10 -8.92
C GLU A 96 -7.22 15.96 -9.71
N SER A 97 -5.95 16.11 -10.05
CA SER A 97 -5.18 15.06 -10.74
C SER A 97 -5.01 13.82 -9.87
N GLU A 98 -4.67 14.00 -8.59
CA GLU A 98 -4.53 12.91 -7.62
C GLU A 98 -5.87 12.19 -7.41
N TRP A 99 -6.96 12.93 -7.32
CA TRP A 99 -8.30 12.35 -7.23
C TRP A 99 -8.65 11.49 -8.45
N ASN A 100 -8.42 12.01 -9.64
CA ASN A 100 -8.67 11.30 -10.89
C ASN A 100 -7.83 10.02 -11.01
N GLU A 101 -6.58 10.04 -10.51
CA GLU A 101 -5.73 8.86 -10.43
C GLU A 101 -6.31 7.80 -9.48
N ILE A 102 -6.80 8.21 -8.30
CA ILE A 102 -7.44 7.29 -7.34
C ILE A 102 -8.70 6.66 -7.94
N VAL A 103 -9.54 7.44 -8.62
CA VAL A 103 -10.73 6.94 -9.30
C VAL A 103 -10.35 5.92 -10.38
N SER A 104 -9.36 6.22 -11.20
CA SER A 104 -8.85 5.31 -12.24
C SER A 104 -8.32 3.99 -11.64
N LYS A 105 -7.54 4.07 -10.56
CA LYS A 105 -7.04 2.90 -9.83
C LYS A 105 -8.17 2.04 -9.27
N SER A 106 -9.21 2.64 -8.76
CA SER A 106 -10.40 1.94 -8.23
C SER A 106 -11.14 1.19 -9.33
N GLY A 107 -11.20 1.73 -10.55
CA GLY A 107 -11.77 1.07 -11.72
C GLY A 107 -11.07 -0.27 -12.06
N THR A 108 -9.78 -0.39 -11.79
CA THR A 108 -9.03 -1.64 -11.99
C THR A 108 -9.52 -2.75 -11.05
N ILE A 109 -9.86 -2.39 -9.81
CA ILE A 109 -10.39 -3.35 -8.82
C ILE A 109 -11.82 -3.77 -9.24
N LEU A 110 -12.64 -2.82 -9.63
CA LEU A 110 -14.03 -3.09 -10.04
C LEU A 110 -14.12 -4.05 -11.23
N LYS A 111 -13.25 -3.94 -12.21
CA LYS A 111 -13.18 -4.88 -13.35
C LYS A 111 -12.98 -6.33 -12.92
N THR A 112 -12.33 -6.59 -11.79
CA THR A 112 -12.11 -7.94 -11.27
C THR A 112 -13.40 -8.57 -10.73
N PHE A 113 -14.38 -7.76 -10.32
CA PHE A 113 -15.64 -8.24 -9.76
C PHE A 113 -16.78 -8.34 -10.78
N PHE A 114 -16.69 -7.62 -11.90
CA PHE A 114 -17.80 -7.44 -12.84
C PHE A 114 -17.47 -7.89 -14.28
N ASN A 115 -16.40 -8.64 -14.46
CA ASN A 115 -16.10 -9.31 -15.73
C ASN A 115 -16.62 -10.75 -15.74
#